data_43f3cfe1217c0f5b1e305841e4d44841
#
_entry.id   43f3cfe1217c0f5b1e305841e4d44841
#
_cell.length_a   1.000
_cell.length_b   1.000
_cell.length_c   1.000
_cell.angle_alpha   90.00
_cell.angle_beta   90.00
_cell.angle_gamma   90.00
#
_symmetry.space_group_name_H-M   'P 1'
#
loop_
_entity.id
_entity.type
_entity.pdbx_description
1 polymer ?
#
loop_
_entity_poly.entity_id
_entity_poly.type
_entity_poly.pdbx_seq_one_letter_code
_entity_poly.pdbx_strand_id
1 'polypeptide(L)'
;QTEKRYIHHYNFPSYSVGETKPSRGPGRREIGHGALAEKALVPVLPSVDEFPYAIRVVSEVLSSNGSTSQGSICGSTLSLMAAGVPIKAPVAGISCGLITGDEGVYGDFMTMVDIQGLEDFYGDMDFKVAGTKKGITAIQMDLKVHGLTPEIIKEAFAKTHKARNYILDEIMLPCISEPR
;
A
#
# COMPACT_ATOMS: atom_id res chain seq x y z
N GLN A 1 11.47 22.30 -16.57
CA GLN A 1 10.14 22.05 -16.00
C GLN A 1 9.66 20.70 -16.51
N THR A 2 9.15 19.86 -15.61
CA THR A 2 8.50 18.60 -15.96
C THR A 2 7.02 18.72 -15.62
N GLU A 3 6.17 18.25 -16.51
CA GLU A 3 4.74 18.16 -16.27
C GLU A 3 4.42 16.86 -15.55
N LYS A 4 3.50 16.91 -14.59
CA LYS A 4 3.02 15.76 -13.85
C LYS A 4 1.50 15.70 -13.94
N ARG A 5 0.98 14.64 -14.60
CA ARG A 5 -0.45 14.46 -14.83
C ARG A 5 -1.19 13.75 -13.71
N TYR A 6 -0.47 12.96 -12.90
CA TYR A 6 -1.04 12.23 -11.78
C TYR A 6 -0.40 12.65 -10.46
N ILE A 7 -1.24 12.95 -9.47
CA ILE A 7 -0.82 13.34 -8.12
C ILE A 7 -1.63 12.51 -7.12
N HIS A 8 -0.95 11.93 -6.13
CA HIS A 8 -1.58 11.29 -4.99
C HIS A 8 -1.30 12.10 -3.73
N HIS A 9 -2.33 12.72 -3.17
CA HIS A 9 -2.26 13.38 -1.87
C HIS A 9 -2.67 12.40 -0.79
N TYR A 10 -1.81 12.23 0.21
CA TYR A 10 -2.06 11.37 1.35
C TYR A 10 -2.00 12.22 2.62
N ASN A 11 -3.14 12.29 3.32
CA ASN A 11 -3.29 13.05 4.54
C ASN A 11 -3.48 12.11 5.73
N PHE A 12 -2.59 12.23 6.71
CA PHE A 12 -2.58 11.42 7.93
C PHE A 12 -2.57 12.35 9.15
N PRO A 13 -3.72 12.96 9.49
CA PRO A 13 -3.82 13.87 10.62
C PRO A 13 -3.62 13.15 11.94
N SER A 14 -3.13 13.85 12.95
CA SER A 14 -2.80 13.27 14.26
C SER A 14 -3.99 12.61 14.95
N TYR A 15 -5.20 13.10 14.74
CA TYR A 15 -6.41 12.53 15.31
C TYR A 15 -6.70 11.09 14.81
N SER A 16 -6.18 10.70 13.64
CA SER A 16 -6.38 9.35 13.10
C SER A 16 -5.80 8.24 13.99
N VAL A 17 -4.82 8.58 14.83
CA VAL A 17 -4.21 7.70 15.84
C VAL A 17 -4.49 8.17 17.28
N GLY A 18 -5.47 9.07 17.47
CA GLY A 18 -5.85 9.58 18.78
C GLY A 18 -4.85 10.56 19.41
N GLU A 19 -3.95 11.14 18.62
CA GLU A 19 -2.96 12.10 19.09
C GLU A 19 -3.45 13.56 18.88
N THR A 20 -3.03 14.47 19.78
CA THR A 20 -3.22 15.91 19.65
C THR A 20 -1.88 16.56 19.31
N LYS A 21 -1.72 17.00 18.07
CA LYS A 21 -0.50 17.68 17.59
C LYS A 21 -0.88 18.88 16.71
N PRO A 22 -0.09 19.98 16.74
CA PRO A 22 -0.24 21.06 15.77
C PRO A 22 -0.04 20.56 14.34
N SER A 23 -0.90 20.97 13.42
CA SER A 23 -0.69 20.75 11.99
C SER A 23 0.39 21.70 11.45
N ARG A 24 1.52 21.17 11.03
CA ARG A 24 2.66 21.95 10.51
C ARG A 24 3.04 21.55 9.07
N GLY A 25 2.08 21.04 8.30
CA GLY A 25 2.29 20.49 6.97
C GLY A 25 2.55 18.96 6.99
N PRO A 26 2.78 18.35 5.81
CA PRO A 26 2.91 16.91 5.68
C PRO A 26 4.19 16.38 6.37
N GLY A 27 4.03 15.34 7.17
CA GLY A 27 5.12 14.62 7.80
C GLY A 27 5.78 13.61 6.86
N ARG A 28 6.87 12.98 7.32
CA ARG A 28 7.59 11.94 6.55
C ARG A 28 6.70 10.76 6.18
N ARG A 29 5.79 10.35 7.08
CA ARG A 29 4.82 9.27 6.84
C ARG A 29 3.90 9.62 5.68
N GLU A 30 3.35 10.82 5.66
CA GLU A 30 2.45 11.27 4.59
C GLU A 30 3.16 11.31 3.24
N ILE A 31 4.38 11.81 3.20
CA ILE A 31 5.20 11.84 1.99
C ILE A 31 5.51 10.41 1.51
N GLY A 32 5.98 9.53 2.40
CA GLY A 32 6.36 8.16 2.06
C GLY A 32 5.16 7.30 1.62
N HIS A 33 4.06 7.35 2.36
CA HIS A 33 2.84 6.60 2.04
C HIS A 33 2.18 7.12 0.75
N GLY A 34 2.14 8.44 0.56
CA GLY A 34 1.66 9.04 -0.69
C GLY A 34 2.50 8.64 -1.89
N ALA A 35 3.82 8.64 -1.77
CA ALA A 35 4.73 8.20 -2.82
C ALA A 35 4.58 6.71 -3.15
N LEU A 36 4.36 5.85 -2.15
CA LEU A 36 4.09 4.44 -2.36
C LEU A 36 2.79 4.22 -3.12
N ALA A 37 1.71 4.86 -2.69
CA ALA A 37 0.40 4.76 -3.34
C ALA A 37 0.45 5.31 -4.78
N GLU A 38 1.14 6.42 -5.00
CA GLU A 38 1.36 6.97 -6.34
C GLU A 38 2.09 5.96 -7.25
N LYS A 39 3.24 5.43 -6.80
CA LYS A 39 4.02 4.43 -7.55
C LYS A 39 3.21 3.17 -7.86
N ALA A 40 2.38 2.73 -6.93
CA ALA A 40 1.55 1.53 -7.10
C ALA A 40 0.57 1.66 -8.26
N LEU A 41 0.03 2.85 -8.50
CA LEU A 41 -1.03 3.10 -9.48
C LEU A 41 -0.52 3.58 -10.84
N VAL A 42 0.62 4.28 -10.89
CA VAL A 42 1.18 4.80 -12.15
C VAL A 42 1.21 3.78 -13.30
N PRO A 43 1.63 2.51 -13.10
CA PRO A 43 1.70 1.55 -14.21
C PRO A 43 0.35 1.17 -14.83
N VAL A 44 -0.75 1.37 -14.12
CA VAL A 44 -2.10 1.02 -14.57
C VAL A 44 -2.91 2.20 -15.08
N LEU A 45 -2.40 3.41 -14.96
CA LEU A 45 -3.09 4.59 -15.47
C LEU A 45 -3.15 4.57 -17.02
N PRO A 46 -4.24 5.09 -17.60
CA PRO A 46 -4.34 5.25 -19.05
C PRO A 46 -3.33 6.27 -19.59
N SER A 47 -3.03 6.18 -20.87
CA SER A 47 -2.24 7.18 -21.57
C SER A 47 -2.98 8.53 -21.65
N VAL A 48 -2.27 9.59 -22.03
CA VAL A 48 -2.89 10.91 -22.24
C VAL A 48 -3.86 10.90 -23.42
N ASP A 49 -3.60 10.07 -24.42
CA ASP A 49 -4.45 9.95 -25.61
C ASP A 49 -5.77 9.23 -25.29
N GLU A 50 -5.73 8.25 -24.38
CA GLU A 50 -6.93 7.52 -23.92
C GLU A 50 -7.75 8.32 -22.89
N PHE A 51 -7.08 9.11 -22.05
CA PHE A 51 -7.71 9.87 -20.97
C PHE A 51 -6.98 11.22 -20.79
N PRO A 52 -7.38 12.28 -21.51
CA PRO A 52 -6.63 13.55 -21.59
C PRO A 52 -6.87 14.47 -20.39
N TYR A 53 -7.02 13.94 -19.19
CA TYR A 53 -7.28 14.70 -17.96
C TYR A 53 -6.15 14.52 -16.94
N ALA A 54 -5.90 15.56 -16.17
CA ALA A 54 -5.09 15.42 -14.95
C ALA A 54 -5.86 14.65 -13.89
N ILE A 55 -5.17 13.78 -13.19
CA ILE A 55 -5.74 12.91 -12.16
C ILE A 55 -5.18 13.33 -10.80
N ARG A 56 -6.05 13.68 -9.88
CA ARG A 56 -5.71 13.91 -8.49
C ARG A 56 -6.47 12.94 -7.61
N VAL A 57 -5.76 12.05 -6.93
CA VAL A 57 -6.32 11.16 -5.90
C VAL A 57 -5.99 11.73 -4.53
N VAL A 58 -6.94 11.70 -3.62
CA VAL A 58 -6.76 12.16 -2.25
C VAL A 58 -7.16 11.05 -1.29
N SER A 59 -6.25 10.66 -0.41
CA SER A 59 -6.49 9.74 0.70
C SER A 59 -6.56 10.53 2.00
N GLU A 60 -7.72 10.49 2.67
CA GLU A 60 -7.94 11.08 4.00
C GLU A 60 -8.05 9.97 5.02
N VAL A 61 -7.05 9.82 5.89
CA VAL A 61 -7.06 8.80 6.94
C VAL A 61 -7.78 9.32 8.17
N LEU A 62 -9.01 8.86 8.39
CA LEU A 62 -9.85 9.31 9.50
C LEU A 62 -9.56 8.51 10.80
N SER A 63 -9.18 7.24 10.67
CA SER A 63 -8.80 6.38 11.79
C SER A 63 -7.79 5.35 11.32
N SER A 64 -6.82 4.99 12.14
CA SER A 64 -5.74 4.07 11.79
C SER A 64 -5.39 3.12 12.91
N ASN A 65 -5.22 1.85 12.54
CA ASN A 65 -4.54 0.84 13.35
C ASN A 65 -3.52 0.05 12.49
N GLY A 66 -2.71 0.78 11.70
CA GLY A 66 -1.74 0.21 10.76
C GLY A 66 -2.28 0.06 9.34
N SER A 67 -1.39 -0.30 8.41
CA SER A 67 -1.65 -0.63 6.99
C SER A 67 -2.44 0.41 6.16
N THR A 68 -2.47 1.66 6.58
CA THR A 68 -3.29 2.71 5.94
C THR A 68 -2.83 3.06 4.52
N SER A 69 -1.55 2.92 4.20
CA SER A 69 -1.06 3.11 2.83
C SER A 69 -1.61 2.04 1.88
N GLN A 70 -1.76 0.80 2.35
CA GLN A 70 -2.32 -0.29 1.57
C GLN A 70 -3.84 -0.12 1.38
N GLY A 71 -4.55 0.28 2.44
CA GLY A 71 -5.95 0.68 2.34
C GLY A 71 -6.15 1.83 1.34
N SER A 72 -5.24 2.82 1.33
CA SER A 72 -5.27 3.93 0.36
C SER A 72 -5.07 3.46 -1.08
N ILE A 73 -4.19 2.48 -1.34
CA ILE A 73 -3.99 1.92 -2.68
C ILE A 73 -5.26 1.23 -3.17
N CYS A 74 -5.88 0.38 -2.34
CA CYS A 74 -7.12 -0.31 -2.67
C CYS A 74 -8.27 0.68 -2.90
N GLY A 75 -8.46 1.62 -1.98
CA GLY A 75 -9.51 2.66 -2.08
C GLY A 75 -9.32 3.57 -3.28
N SER A 76 -8.08 3.93 -3.62
CA SER A 76 -7.77 4.74 -4.80
C SER A 76 -8.07 4.01 -6.10
N THR A 77 -7.79 2.71 -6.18
CA THR A 77 -8.19 1.88 -7.32
C THR A 77 -9.71 1.91 -7.52
N LEU A 78 -10.47 1.67 -6.45
CA LEU A 78 -11.94 1.70 -6.50
C LEU A 78 -12.47 3.10 -6.88
N SER A 79 -11.85 4.15 -6.34
CA SER A 79 -12.21 5.54 -6.65
C SER A 79 -11.95 5.91 -8.11
N LEU A 80 -10.81 5.51 -8.68
CA LEU A 80 -10.49 5.71 -10.08
C LEU A 80 -11.50 4.99 -10.99
N MET A 81 -11.83 3.73 -10.69
CA MET A 81 -12.82 2.95 -11.43
C MET A 81 -14.21 3.57 -11.34
N ALA A 82 -14.63 4.01 -10.14
CA ALA A 82 -15.91 4.67 -9.93
C ALA A 82 -16.03 6.02 -10.64
N ALA A 83 -14.90 6.73 -10.81
CA ALA A 83 -14.83 7.99 -11.55
C ALA A 83 -14.75 7.79 -13.08
N GLY A 84 -14.79 6.56 -13.58
CA GLY A 84 -14.72 6.27 -15.02
C GLY A 84 -13.32 6.38 -15.62
N VAL A 85 -12.27 6.38 -14.80
CA VAL A 85 -10.89 6.36 -15.32
C VAL A 85 -10.59 4.96 -15.85
N PRO A 86 -10.26 4.79 -17.14
CA PRO A 86 -10.05 3.47 -17.75
C PRO A 86 -8.66 2.92 -17.38
N ILE A 87 -8.49 2.54 -16.11
CA ILE A 87 -7.27 1.90 -15.64
C ILE A 87 -7.08 0.53 -16.30
N LYS A 88 -5.84 0.16 -16.58
CA LYS A 88 -5.48 -1.08 -17.29
C LYS A 88 -5.81 -2.36 -16.48
N ALA A 89 -5.73 -2.26 -15.16
CA ALA A 89 -6.06 -3.33 -14.23
C ALA A 89 -6.22 -2.78 -12.81
N PRO A 90 -7.05 -3.40 -11.96
CA PRO A 90 -7.14 -3.03 -10.54
C PRO A 90 -5.85 -3.41 -9.80
N VAL A 91 -5.48 -2.57 -8.84
CA VAL A 91 -4.33 -2.74 -7.96
C VAL A 91 -4.81 -2.87 -6.53
N ALA A 92 -4.34 -3.90 -5.85
CA ALA A 92 -4.49 -4.03 -4.40
C ALA A 92 -3.14 -3.95 -3.70
N GLY A 93 -3.15 -3.53 -2.45
CA GLY A 93 -1.99 -3.48 -1.58
C GLY A 93 -2.22 -4.29 -0.31
N ILE A 94 -1.15 -4.87 0.23
CA ILE A 94 -1.13 -5.58 1.50
C ILE A 94 0.22 -5.41 2.19
N SER A 95 0.25 -5.45 3.52
CA SER A 95 1.47 -5.48 4.31
C SER A 95 1.75 -6.88 4.86
N CYS A 96 3.02 -7.15 5.14
CA CYS A 96 3.48 -8.35 5.80
C CYS A 96 4.53 -7.96 6.85
N GLY A 97 4.32 -8.37 8.08
CA GLY A 97 5.25 -8.22 9.19
C GLY A 97 6.11 -9.46 9.39
N LEU A 98 7.17 -9.30 10.17
CA LEU A 98 8.06 -10.36 10.62
C LEU A 98 8.31 -10.22 12.12
N ILE A 99 8.26 -11.32 12.82
CA ILE A 99 8.78 -11.48 14.18
C ILE A 99 9.80 -12.60 14.16
N THR A 100 10.98 -12.36 14.73
CA THR A 100 12.04 -13.36 14.87
C THR A 100 12.21 -13.75 16.35
N GLY A 101 12.68 -14.98 16.60
CA GLY A 101 13.09 -15.46 17.92
C GLY A 101 14.44 -14.92 18.37
N ASP A 102 14.97 -15.47 19.45
CA ASP A 102 16.22 -15.03 20.08
C ASP A 102 17.46 -15.13 19.14
N GLU A 103 17.45 -16.05 18.18
CA GLU A 103 18.52 -16.21 17.19
C GLU A 103 18.35 -15.28 15.96
N GLY A 104 17.38 -14.36 16.02
CA GLY A 104 17.08 -13.43 14.94
C GLY A 104 16.62 -14.13 13.65
N VAL A 105 17.02 -13.59 12.51
CA VAL A 105 16.58 -14.09 11.19
C VAL A 105 17.09 -15.49 10.82
N TYR A 106 18.03 -16.04 11.57
CA TYR A 106 18.59 -17.37 11.36
C TYR A 106 17.95 -18.45 12.23
N GLY A 107 17.07 -18.08 13.16
CA GLY A 107 16.30 -18.98 14.01
C GLY A 107 14.83 -19.07 13.61
N ASP A 108 13.99 -19.32 14.60
CA ASP A 108 12.55 -19.35 14.40
C ASP A 108 12.01 -17.96 14.01
N PHE A 109 11.12 -17.93 13.06
CA PHE A 109 10.45 -16.71 12.62
C PHE A 109 8.97 -16.94 12.31
N MET A 110 8.20 -15.87 12.35
CA MET A 110 6.80 -15.84 11.93
C MET A 110 6.54 -14.63 11.07
N THR A 111 5.93 -14.84 9.91
CA THR A 111 5.42 -13.75 9.06
C THR A 111 3.92 -13.59 9.27
N MET A 112 3.47 -12.33 9.33
CA MET A 112 2.07 -11.95 9.54
C MET A 112 1.59 -11.10 8.38
N VAL A 113 0.33 -11.29 7.95
CA VAL A 113 -0.29 -10.51 6.88
C VAL A 113 -1.27 -9.51 7.48
N ASP A 114 -1.27 -8.29 6.96
CA ASP A 114 -2.10 -7.16 7.40
C ASP A 114 -1.77 -6.74 8.83
N ILE A 115 -0.58 -6.20 9.01
CA ILE A 115 -0.04 -5.81 10.32
C ILE A 115 -0.78 -4.65 10.96
N GLN A 116 -1.05 -4.79 12.25
CA GLN A 116 -1.61 -3.76 13.12
C GLN A 116 -0.52 -2.78 13.60
N GLY A 117 -0.95 -1.66 14.19
CA GLY A 117 -0.02 -0.65 14.69
C GLY A 117 0.98 -1.16 15.73
N LEU A 118 0.60 -2.08 16.61
CA LEU A 118 1.52 -2.71 17.57
C LEU A 118 2.53 -3.64 16.88
N GLU A 119 2.09 -4.39 15.89
CA GLU A 119 2.94 -5.29 15.10
C GLU A 119 3.94 -4.52 14.23
N ASP A 120 3.53 -3.36 13.68
CA ASP A 120 4.42 -2.42 12.99
C ASP A 120 5.48 -1.85 13.96
N PHE A 121 5.11 -1.54 15.20
CA PHE A 121 6.02 -0.95 16.18
C PHE A 121 7.04 -1.96 16.72
N TYR A 122 6.61 -3.17 17.06
CA TYR A 122 7.46 -4.20 17.69
C TYR A 122 8.03 -5.22 16.70
N GLY A 123 7.49 -5.34 15.49
CA GLY A 123 7.95 -6.29 14.48
C GLY A 123 9.32 -5.91 13.89
N ASP A 124 9.98 -6.90 13.33
CA ASP A 124 11.33 -6.80 12.76
C ASP A 124 11.35 -6.34 11.30
N MET A 125 10.22 -6.45 10.62
CA MET A 125 10.03 -6.03 9.22
C MET A 125 8.62 -5.49 9.02
N ASP A 126 8.52 -4.41 8.24
CA ASP A 126 7.30 -3.95 7.58
C ASP A 126 7.49 -4.04 6.06
N PHE A 127 6.87 -5.04 5.44
CA PHE A 127 6.99 -5.33 4.02
C PHE A 127 5.65 -5.05 3.32
N LYS A 128 5.64 -4.03 2.48
CA LYS A 128 4.45 -3.55 1.76
C LYS A 128 4.55 -3.89 0.29
N VAL A 129 3.53 -4.56 -0.25
CA VAL A 129 3.48 -4.97 -1.64
C VAL A 129 2.15 -4.54 -2.25
N ALA A 130 2.23 -3.86 -3.39
CA ALA A 130 1.07 -3.53 -4.21
C ALA A 130 1.23 -4.12 -5.61
N GLY A 131 0.11 -4.44 -6.25
CA GLY A 131 0.12 -4.95 -7.61
C GLY A 131 -1.23 -5.41 -8.11
N THR A 132 -1.22 -5.79 -9.38
CA THR A 132 -2.33 -6.42 -10.08
C THR A 132 -2.24 -7.95 -9.92
N LYS A 133 -3.19 -8.69 -10.50
CA LYS A 133 -3.09 -10.15 -10.63
C LYS A 133 -1.84 -10.60 -11.42
N LYS A 134 -1.39 -9.78 -12.39
CA LYS A 134 -0.27 -10.13 -13.28
C LYS A 134 1.10 -9.86 -12.69
N GLY A 135 1.20 -8.95 -11.70
CA GLY A 135 2.50 -8.60 -11.15
C GLY A 135 2.46 -7.47 -10.13
N ILE A 136 3.62 -7.23 -9.56
CA ILE A 136 3.86 -6.21 -8.54
C ILE A 136 4.08 -4.86 -9.23
N THR A 137 3.46 -3.81 -8.71
CA THR A 137 3.63 -2.43 -9.19
C THR A 137 4.44 -1.56 -8.24
N ALA A 138 4.43 -1.87 -6.94
CA ALA A 138 5.26 -1.18 -5.95
C ALA A 138 5.58 -2.09 -4.76
N ILE A 139 6.76 -1.86 -4.20
CA ILE A 139 7.25 -2.47 -2.95
C ILE A 139 7.84 -1.38 -2.07
N GLN A 140 7.58 -1.48 -0.77
CA GLN A 140 8.33 -0.77 0.27
C GLN A 140 8.67 -1.77 1.36
N MET A 141 9.90 -1.72 1.85
CA MET A 141 10.37 -2.55 2.95
C MET A 141 11.12 -1.70 3.96
N ASP A 142 10.75 -1.84 5.22
CA ASP A 142 11.47 -1.27 6.35
C ASP A 142 11.93 -2.42 7.26
N LEU A 143 13.21 -2.44 7.60
CA LEU A 143 13.85 -3.50 8.38
C LEU A 143 14.44 -2.92 9.67
N LYS A 144 14.18 -3.59 10.78
CA LYS A 144 14.82 -3.34 12.07
C LYS A 144 15.92 -4.37 12.38
N VAL A 145 16.11 -5.34 11.48
CA VAL A 145 17.13 -6.39 11.54
C VAL A 145 18.15 -6.23 10.41
N HIS A 146 19.32 -6.84 10.56
CA HIS A 146 20.40 -6.78 9.57
C HIS A 146 20.21 -7.80 8.43
N GLY A 147 19.27 -7.51 7.53
CA GLY A 147 18.98 -8.37 6.38
C GLY A 147 17.91 -9.43 6.65
N LEU A 148 17.57 -10.19 5.61
CA LEU A 148 16.59 -11.27 5.64
C LEU A 148 17.16 -12.50 4.97
N THR A 149 16.73 -13.68 5.41
CA THR A 149 17.06 -14.92 4.70
C THR A 149 16.18 -15.09 3.46
N PRO A 150 16.63 -15.87 2.45
CA PRO A 150 15.82 -16.19 1.28
C PRO A 150 14.48 -16.84 1.62
N GLU A 151 14.44 -17.63 2.70
CA GLU A 151 13.24 -18.31 3.20
C GLU A 151 12.19 -17.31 3.66
N ILE A 152 12.59 -16.32 4.48
CA ILE A 152 11.70 -15.24 4.96
C ILE A 152 11.15 -14.45 3.78
N ILE A 153 12.01 -14.08 2.84
CA ILE A 153 11.60 -13.33 1.63
C ILE A 153 10.60 -14.13 0.82
N LYS A 154 10.87 -15.40 0.58
CA LYS A 154 9.99 -16.30 -0.19
C LYS A 154 8.63 -16.44 0.47
N GLU A 155 8.59 -16.62 1.79
CA GLU A 155 7.35 -16.73 2.54
C GLU A 155 6.54 -15.42 2.50
N ALA A 156 7.18 -14.27 2.71
CA ALA A 156 6.55 -12.96 2.65
C ALA A 156 5.92 -12.69 1.26
N PHE A 157 6.64 -13.01 0.18
CA PHE A 157 6.09 -12.89 -1.17
C PHE A 157 4.92 -13.84 -1.42
N ALA A 158 5.00 -15.09 -0.98
CA ALA A 158 3.91 -16.06 -1.16
C ALA A 158 2.65 -15.63 -0.41
N LYS A 159 2.78 -15.21 0.85
CA LYS A 159 1.65 -14.72 1.67
C LYS A 159 1.03 -13.44 1.11
N THR A 160 1.85 -12.46 0.74
CA THR A 160 1.34 -11.19 0.18
C THR A 160 0.71 -11.39 -1.20
N HIS A 161 1.22 -12.31 -2.02
CA HIS A 161 0.60 -12.67 -3.29
C HIS A 161 -0.80 -13.25 -3.09
N LYS A 162 -0.94 -14.23 -2.18
CA LYS A 162 -2.23 -14.86 -1.85
C LYS A 162 -3.22 -13.84 -1.30
N ALA A 163 -2.80 -13.01 -0.34
CA ALA A 163 -3.65 -12.01 0.29
C ALA A 163 -4.08 -10.92 -0.70
N ARG A 164 -3.17 -10.45 -1.55
CA ARG A 164 -3.48 -9.45 -2.58
C ARG A 164 -4.51 -9.97 -3.59
N ASN A 165 -4.35 -11.20 -4.06
CA ASN A 165 -5.32 -11.81 -4.96
C ASN A 165 -6.69 -12.00 -4.30
N TYR A 166 -6.72 -12.39 -3.02
CA TYR A 166 -7.96 -12.46 -2.24
C TYR A 166 -8.68 -11.09 -2.19
N ILE A 167 -7.94 -10.01 -1.88
CA ILE A 167 -8.50 -8.66 -1.86
C ILE A 167 -9.07 -8.26 -3.23
N LEU A 168 -8.33 -8.55 -4.31
CA LEU A 168 -8.80 -8.27 -5.67
C LEU A 168 -10.08 -9.04 -6.00
N ASP A 169 -10.09 -10.36 -5.76
CA ASP A 169 -11.15 -11.25 -6.23
C ASP A 169 -12.40 -11.24 -5.34
N GLU A 170 -12.20 -11.22 -4.01
CA GLU A 170 -13.29 -11.42 -3.08
C GLU A 170 -13.83 -10.11 -2.47
N ILE A 171 -13.07 -9.01 -2.60
CA ILE A 171 -13.45 -7.73 -1.98
C ILE A 171 -13.64 -6.63 -3.03
N MET A 172 -12.62 -6.36 -3.85
CA MET A 172 -12.63 -5.21 -4.75
C MET A 172 -13.47 -5.43 -6.00
N LEU A 173 -13.26 -6.53 -6.72
CA LEU A 173 -14.01 -6.83 -7.96
C LEU A 173 -15.51 -7.09 -7.74
N PRO A 174 -15.97 -7.69 -6.63
CA PRO A 174 -17.40 -7.71 -6.31
C PRO A 174 -18.02 -6.33 -6.04
N CYS A 175 -17.20 -5.36 -5.55
CA CYS A 175 -17.65 -3.99 -5.34
C CYS A 175 -17.79 -3.21 -6.66
N ILE A 176 -16.78 -3.30 -7.52
CA ILE A 176 -16.77 -2.70 -8.85
C ILE A 176 -15.87 -3.53 -9.77
N SER A 177 -16.45 -4.15 -10.81
CA SER A 177 -15.75 -5.08 -11.69
C SER A 177 -14.98 -4.42 -12.82
N GLU A 178 -15.44 -3.23 -13.26
CA GLU A 178 -14.86 -2.46 -14.36
C GLU A 178 -15.06 -0.96 -14.15
N PRO A 179 -14.25 -0.09 -14.75
CA PRO A 179 -14.48 1.36 -14.75
C PRO A 179 -15.87 1.71 -15.31
N ARG A 180 -16.52 2.68 -14.67
CA ARG A 180 -17.87 3.17 -15.08
C ARG A 180 -17.81 4.00 -16.34
#